data_99cd5ae31698b2bf3dc3d8b82a135ba4
#
_entry.id   99cd5ae31698b2bf3dc3d8b82a135ba4
#
_cell.length_a   1.000
_cell.length_b   1.000
_cell.length_c   1.000
_cell.angle_alpha   90.00
_cell.angle_beta   90.00
_cell.angle_gamma   90.00
#
_symmetry.space_group_name_H-M   'P 1'
#
loop_
_entity.id
_entity.type
_entity.pdbx_description
1 polymer ?
#
loop_
_entity_poly.entity_id
_entity_poly.type
_entity_poly.pdbx_seq_one_letter_code
_entity_poly.pdbx_strand_id
1 'polypeptide(L)'
;MTRSKDSLEVYRALAQLHFKYLNKGFLSSLGIPFLTLLYEAIDANKESILIVEKVNGKVIGFVSGTNGLGPIYKQLFFRLHRLVWALFPSILSPSKINRILEILLLNKSDKLLMKLPRQELLSIVVNSTHQGKGYAEKLFVALCEHFK
;
A
#
# COMPACT_ATOMS: atom_id res chain seq x y z
N MET A 1 -19.21 -6.77 6.75
CA MET A 1 -18.03 -7.65 6.94
C MET A 1 -17.27 -7.17 8.15
N THR A 2 -17.36 -7.87 9.26
CA THR A 2 -16.73 -7.50 10.54
C THR A 2 -15.23 -7.74 10.37
N ARG A 3 -14.45 -6.66 10.29
CA ARG A 3 -12.99 -6.77 10.26
C ARG A 3 -12.52 -7.28 11.62
N SER A 4 -11.91 -8.45 11.62
CA SER A 4 -11.33 -9.03 12.82
C SER A 4 -10.14 -8.18 13.28
N LYS A 5 -9.89 -8.18 14.59
CA LYS A 5 -8.72 -7.53 15.21
C LYS A 5 -7.40 -7.99 14.54
N ASP A 6 -7.38 -9.22 14.06
CA ASP A 6 -6.26 -9.84 13.33
C ASP A 6 -5.93 -9.12 12.01
N SER A 7 -6.95 -8.57 11.31
CA SER A 7 -6.72 -7.82 10.05
C SER A 7 -5.95 -6.52 10.29
N LEU A 8 -6.28 -5.77 11.36
CA LEU A 8 -5.58 -4.51 11.67
C LEU A 8 -4.11 -4.76 12.06
N GLU A 9 -3.84 -5.83 12.80
CA GLU A 9 -2.47 -6.22 13.16
C GLU A 9 -1.66 -6.59 11.92
N VAL A 10 -2.28 -7.28 10.95
CA VAL A 10 -1.64 -7.58 9.66
C VAL A 10 -1.29 -6.29 8.92
N TYR A 11 -2.24 -5.35 8.73
CA TYR A 11 -1.95 -4.10 8.03
C TYR A 11 -0.85 -3.28 8.72
N ARG A 12 -0.81 -3.29 10.05
CA ARG A 12 0.27 -2.65 10.81
C ARG A 12 1.63 -3.33 10.57
N ALA A 13 1.66 -4.66 10.52
CA ALA A 13 2.88 -5.41 10.21
C ALA A 13 3.38 -5.11 8.78
N LEU A 14 2.46 -5.01 7.79
CA LEU A 14 2.80 -4.60 6.43
C LEU A 14 3.37 -3.19 6.39
N ALA A 15 2.75 -2.25 7.11
CA ALA A 15 3.21 -0.87 7.22
C ALA A 15 4.62 -0.79 7.84
N GLN A 16 4.90 -1.60 8.85
CA GLN A 16 6.24 -1.68 9.47
C GLN A 16 7.29 -2.24 8.50
N LEU A 17 6.95 -3.31 7.75
CA LEU A 17 7.84 -3.85 6.72
C LEU A 17 8.09 -2.82 5.61
N HIS A 18 7.04 -2.15 5.12
CA HIS A 18 7.18 -1.09 4.13
C HIS A 18 8.09 0.03 4.65
N PHE A 19 7.81 0.55 5.84
CA PHE A 19 8.59 1.63 6.45
C PHE A 19 10.06 1.25 6.62
N LYS A 20 10.34 0.00 7.00
CA LYS A 20 11.70 -0.50 7.22
C LYS A 20 12.48 -0.68 5.92
N TYR A 21 11.87 -1.25 4.89
CA TYR A 21 12.59 -1.71 3.69
C TYR A 21 12.40 -0.80 2.47
N LEU A 22 11.35 0.02 2.44
CA LEU A 22 11.08 1.01 1.38
C LEU A 22 11.20 2.45 1.93
N ASN A 23 12.12 2.69 2.86
CA ASN A 23 12.25 3.94 3.63
C ASN A 23 12.61 5.19 2.80
N LYS A 24 13.13 5.02 1.59
CA LYS A 24 13.46 6.12 0.67
C LYS A 24 12.24 6.64 -0.12
N GLY A 25 11.11 5.94 -0.05
CA GLY A 25 9.89 6.29 -0.74
C GLY A 25 9.13 7.43 -0.06
N PHE A 26 8.40 8.22 -0.87
CA PHE A 26 7.53 9.28 -0.34
C PHE A 26 6.47 8.72 0.62
N LEU A 27 5.85 7.57 0.30
CA LEU A 27 4.81 6.96 1.14
C LEU A 27 5.35 6.62 2.55
N SER A 28 6.59 6.15 2.64
CA SER A 28 7.25 5.88 3.93
C SER A 28 7.42 7.15 4.76
N SER A 29 7.62 8.30 4.12
CA SER A 29 7.75 9.59 4.82
C SER A 29 6.45 10.04 5.50
N LEU A 30 5.30 9.45 5.15
CA LEU A 30 3.99 9.74 5.75
C LEU A 30 3.74 8.93 7.04
N GLY A 31 4.60 7.95 7.32
CA GLY A 31 4.63 7.20 8.57
C GLY A 31 3.75 5.94 8.59
N ILE A 32 3.95 5.14 9.63
CA ILE A 32 3.28 3.84 9.82
C ILE A 32 1.75 3.98 9.92
N PRO A 33 1.16 4.99 10.61
CA PRO A 33 -0.28 5.15 10.66
C PRO A 33 -0.91 5.33 9.27
N PHE A 34 -0.30 6.16 8.41
CA PHE A 34 -0.75 6.34 7.03
C PHE A 34 -0.63 5.04 6.21
N LEU A 35 0.53 4.38 6.28
CA LEU A 35 0.76 3.12 5.57
C LEU A 35 -0.23 2.03 6.01
N THR A 36 -0.60 1.98 7.28
CA THR A 36 -1.62 1.05 7.80
C THR A 36 -2.98 1.30 7.12
N LEU A 37 -3.41 2.57 7.02
CA LEU A 37 -4.65 2.94 6.32
C LEU A 37 -4.58 2.66 4.83
N LEU A 38 -3.42 2.85 4.21
CA LEU A 38 -3.20 2.56 2.80
C LEU A 38 -3.39 1.07 2.51
N TYR A 39 -2.76 0.18 3.29
CA TYR A 39 -2.93 -1.27 3.09
C TYR A 39 -4.35 -1.75 3.40
N GLU A 40 -5.01 -1.15 4.37
CA GLU A 40 -6.42 -1.37 4.64
C GLU A 40 -7.30 -0.93 3.45
N ALA A 41 -6.96 0.17 2.77
CA ALA A 41 -7.69 0.64 1.59
C ALA A 41 -7.43 -0.24 0.36
N ILE A 42 -6.19 -0.69 0.16
CA ILE A 42 -5.82 -1.63 -0.91
C ILE A 42 -6.59 -2.94 -0.77
N ASP A 43 -6.60 -3.54 0.42
CA ASP A 43 -7.29 -4.80 0.69
C ASP A 43 -8.83 -4.69 0.57
N ALA A 44 -9.38 -3.53 0.86
CA ALA A 44 -10.82 -3.27 0.74
C ALA A 44 -11.28 -2.97 -0.69
N ASN A 45 -10.36 -2.72 -1.62
CA ASN A 45 -10.67 -2.38 -3.00
C ASN A 45 -10.73 -3.63 -3.87
N LYS A 46 -11.83 -3.81 -4.62
CA LYS A 46 -12.04 -4.98 -5.49
C LYS A 46 -11.11 -5.04 -6.71
N GLU A 47 -10.57 -3.89 -7.13
CA GLU A 47 -9.63 -3.78 -8.26
C GLU A 47 -8.16 -3.90 -7.83
N SER A 48 -7.93 -4.18 -6.55
CA SER A 48 -6.61 -4.30 -5.96
C SER A 48 -6.44 -5.65 -5.30
N ILE A 49 -5.20 -6.08 -5.19
CA ILE A 49 -4.84 -7.29 -4.49
C ILE A 49 -3.74 -7.02 -3.47
N LEU A 50 -3.83 -7.69 -2.34
CA LEU A 50 -2.84 -7.70 -1.28
C LEU A 50 -2.57 -9.16 -0.89
N ILE A 51 -1.40 -9.67 -1.25
CA ILE A 51 -0.97 -11.02 -0.93
C ILE A 51 0.07 -10.94 0.18
N VAL A 52 -0.16 -11.70 1.26
CA VAL A 52 0.68 -11.68 2.46
C VAL A 52 1.27 -13.06 2.71
N GLU A 53 2.59 -13.12 2.84
CA GLU A 53 3.30 -14.33 3.20
C GLU A 53 3.57 -14.36 4.71
N LYS A 54 3.27 -15.50 5.35
CA LYS A 54 3.47 -15.70 6.78
C LYS A 54 4.26 -16.97 7.05
N VAL A 55 5.16 -16.92 8.03
CA VAL A 55 5.86 -18.08 8.56
C VAL A 55 5.66 -18.12 10.08
N ASN A 56 5.19 -19.24 10.61
CA ASN A 56 4.85 -19.39 12.03
C ASN A 56 3.91 -18.28 12.56
N GLY A 57 2.91 -17.91 11.75
CA GLY A 57 1.93 -16.86 12.08
C GLY A 57 2.44 -15.42 11.94
N LYS A 58 3.74 -15.20 11.69
CA LYS A 58 4.34 -13.88 11.54
C LYS A 58 4.40 -13.47 10.07
N VAL A 59 4.04 -12.24 9.75
CA VAL A 59 4.17 -11.67 8.41
C VAL A 59 5.66 -11.50 8.09
N ILE A 60 6.12 -12.14 7.00
CA ILE A 60 7.50 -12.09 6.53
C ILE A 60 7.66 -11.35 5.22
N GLY A 61 6.59 -11.17 4.48
CA GLY A 61 6.61 -10.46 3.21
C GLY A 61 5.20 -10.24 2.66
N PHE A 62 5.11 -9.40 1.65
CA PHE A 62 3.86 -9.13 0.95
C PHE A 62 4.11 -8.56 -0.45
N VAL A 63 3.09 -8.63 -1.28
CA VAL A 63 3.00 -7.91 -2.55
C VAL A 63 1.64 -7.25 -2.66
N SER A 64 1.58 -6.07 -3.22
CA SER A 64 0.34 -5.37 -3.54
C SER A 64 0.33 -4.86 -4.97
N GLY A 65 -0.83 -4.93 -5.61
CA GLY A 65 -1.06 -4.45 -6.96
C GLY A 65 -2.48 -3.94 -7.13
N THR A 66 -2.71 -3.19 -8.21
CA THR A 66 -4.02 -2.62 -8.53
C THR A 66 -4.22 -2.46 -10.04
N ASN A 67 -5.48 -2.42 -10.47
CA ASN A 67 -5.87 -2.00 -11.82
C ASN A 67 -6.09 -0.47 -11.92
N GLY A 68 -5.75 0.29 -10.88
CA GLY A 68 -5.83 1.74 -10.85
C GLY A 68 -5.84 2.31 -9.42
N LEU A 69 -5.18 3.43 -9.23
CA LEU A 69 -5.02 4.08 -7.93
C LEU A 69 -6.26 4.86 -7.48
N GLY A 70 -7.11 5.30 -8.43
CA GLY A 70 -8.27 6.14 -8.15
C GLY A 70 -9.22 5.59 -7.08
N PRO A 71 -9.66 4.32 -7.15
CA PRO A 71 -10.52 3.70 -6.15
C PRO A 71 -9.87 3.63 -4.76
N ILE A 72 -8.54 3.42 -4.68
CA ILE A 72 -7.80 3.40 -3.42
C ILE A 72 -7.83 4.78 -2.76
N TYR A 73 -7.53 5.85 -3.52
CA TYR A 73 -7.58 7.22 -3.03
C TYR A 73 -9.00 7.63 -2.60
N LYS A 74 -10.03 7.21 -3.35
CA LYS A 74 -11.42 7.41 -2.96
C LYS A 74 -11.74 6.77 -1.62
N GLN A 75 -11.27 5.57 -1.36
CA GLN A 75 -11.45 4.91 -0.06
C GLN A 75 -10.70 5.60 1.08
N LEU A 76 -9.48 6.08 0.82
CA LEU A 76 -8.73 6.89 1.80
C LEU A 76 -9.48 8.19 2.11
N PHE A 77 -10.05 8.85 1.10
CA PHE A 77 -10.84 10.07 1.26
C PHE A 77 -12.11 9.85 2.09
N PHE A 78 -12.85 8.76 1.88
CA PHE A 78 -14.00 8.43 2.72
C PHE A 78 -13.65 8.19 4.20
N ARG A 79 -12.39 7.92 4.49
CA ARG A 79 -11.86 7.78 5.85
C ARG A 79 -11.08 9.04 6.28
N LEU A 80 -11.50 10.20 5.79
CA LEU A 80 -10.80 11.47 5.97
C LEU A 80 -10.43 11.77 7.44
N HIS A 81 -11.34 11.47 8.37
CA HIS A 81 -11.06 11.66 9.80
C HIS A 81 -9.86 10.82 10.28
N ARG A 82 -9.75 9.56 9.85
CA ARG A 82 -8.61 8.68 10.17
C ARG A 82 -7.35 9.12 9.42
N LEU A 83 -7.52 9.59 8.18
CA LEU A 83 -6.43 10.10 7.35
C LEU A 83 -5.81 11.36 7.96
N VAL A 84 -6.61 12.31 8.45
CA VAL A 84 -6.12 13.52 9.13
C VAL A 84 -5.30 13.15 10.36
N TRP A 85 -5.79 12.25 11.20
CA TRP A 85 -5.03 11.78 12.37
C TRP A 85 -3.74 11.04 11.98
N ALA A 86 -3.77 10.22 10.93
CA ALA A 86 -2.60 9.48 10.45
C ALA A 86 -1.53 10.40 9.84
N LEU A 87 -1.94 11.50 9.22
CA LEU A 87 -1.06 12.49 8.60
C LEU A 87 -0.64 13.61 9.57
N PHE A 88 -1.24 13.69 10.75
CA PHE A 88 -0.98 14.78 11.70
C PHE A 88 0.51 15.07 11.92
N PRO A 89 1.39 14.07 12.13
CA PRO A 89 2.82 14.33 12.26
C PRO A 89 3.48 14.85 10.96
N SER A 90 2.88 14.59 9.80
CA SER A 90 3.40 14.97 8.47
C SER A 90 2.89 16.32 7.99
N ILE A 91 1.75 16.80 8.54
CA ILE A 91 1.13 18.09 8.20
C ILE A 91 1.99 19.26 8.69
N LEU A 92 2.89 19.06 9.63
CA LEU A 92 3.84 20.07 10.09
C LEU A 92 4.90 20.45 9.03
N SER A 93 4.98 19.74 7.90
CA SER A 93 5.91 20.06 6.81
C SER A 93 5.17 20.52 5.55
N PRO A 94 5.25 21.83 5.17
CA PRO A 94 4.56 22.37 3.99
C PRO A 94 4.89 21.62 2.69
N SER A 95 6.14 21.20 2.53
CA SER A 95 6.59 20.47 1.34
C SER A 95 5.91 19.11 1.19
N LYS A 96 5.58 18.43 2.30
CA LYS A 96 4.85 17.16 2.27
C LYS A 96 3.38 17.36 1.94
N ILE A 97 2.77 18.45 2.44
CA ILE A 97 1.37 18.80 2.11
C ILE A 97 1.21 19.01 0.62
N ASN A 98 2.09 19.83 0.01
CA ASN A 98 2.04 20.08 -1.42
C ASN A 98 2.16 18.79 -2.23
N ARG A 99 3.03 17.88 -1.82
CA ARG A 99 3.22 16.59 -2.52
C ARG A 99 2.04 15.64 -2.32
N ILE A 100 1.41 15.64 -1.15
CA ILE A 100 0.16 14.90 -0.91
C ILE A 100 -0.95 15.43 -1.82
N LEU A 101 -1.11 16.75 -1.87
CA LEU A 101 -2.09 17.39 -2.74
C LEU A 101 -1.81 17.13 -4.22
N GLU A 102 -0.56 17.18 -4.64
CA GLU A 102 -0.13 16.84 -5.99
C GLU A 102 -0.54 15.42 -6.36
N ILE A 103 -0.24 14.42 -5.53
CA ILE A 103 -0.62 13.03 -5.77
C ILE A 103 -2.15 12.85 -5.82
N LEU A 104 -2.88 13.53 -4.93
CA LEU A 104 -4.34 13.45 -4.90
C LEU A 104 -5.00 14.17 -6.08
N LEU A 105 -4.37 15.24 -6.61
CA LEU A 105 -4.89 16.07 -7.71
C LEU A 105 -4.44 15.58 -9.08
N LEU A 106 -3.24 14.99 -9.22
CA LEU A 106 -2.68 14.51 -10.49
C LEU A 106 -3.48 13.33 -11.09
N ASN A 107 -4.31 12.67 -10.31
CA ASN A 107 -5.22 11.62 -10.80
C ASN A 107 -6.25 12.11 -11.85
N LYS A 108 -6.25 13.42 -12.19
CA LYS A 108 -7.10 13.99 -13.26
C LYS A 108 -6.42 14.01 -14.65
N SER A 109 -5.14 13.69 -14.76
CA SER A 109 -4.37 13.82 -16.01
C SER A 109 -4.20 12.52 -16.80
N ASP A 110 -4.93 11.46 -16.45
CA ASP A 110 -4.80 10.11 -17.04
C ASP A 110 -5.24 9.98 -18.51
N LYS A 111 -5.58 11.07 -19.19
CA LYS A 111 -5.95 10.98 -20.63
C LYS A 111 -4.79 10.59 -21.55
N LEU A 112 -3.55 10.76 -21.15
CA LEU A 112 -2.37 10.38 -21.95
C LEU A 112 -1.88 8.94 -21.69
N LEU A 113 -2.25 8.32 -20.59
CA LEU A 113 -1.83 6.97 -20.19
C LEU A 113 -2.78 5.84 -20.67
N MET A 114 -3.78 6.16 -21.48
CA MET A 114 -4.80 5.20 -21.95
C MET A 114 -4.25 4.02 -22.80
N LYS A 115 -2.95 4.01 -23.10
CA LYS A 115 -2.29 2.94 -23.88
C LYS A 115 -1.43 1.99 -23.02
N LEU A 116 -1.26 2.25 -21.73
CA LEU A 116 -0.49 1.38 -20.84
C LEU A 116 -1.40 0.36 -20.14
N PRO A 117 -0.88 -0.82 -19.80
CA PRO A 117 -1.62 -1.76 -18.94
C PRO A 117 -2.02 -1.05 -17.66
N ARG A 118 -3.29 -1.21 -17.25
CA ARG A 118 -3.80 -0.61 -16.00
C ARG A 118 -3.28 -1.31 -14.75
N GLN A 119 -2.66 -2.46 -14.93
CA GLN A 119 -2.15 -3.28 -13.84
C GLN A 119 -0.83 -2.72 -13.34
N GLU A 120 -0.80 -2.36 -12.07
CA GLU A 120 0.36 -1.75 -11.42
C GLU A 120 0.79 -2.57 -10.21
N LEU A 121 2.08 -2.91 -10.15
CA LEU A 121 2.72 -3.36 -8.92
C LEU A 121 2.96 -2.14 -8.01
N LEU A 122 2.30 -2.09 -6.87
CA LEU A 122 2.45 -0.98 -5.93
C LEU A 122 3.63 -1.17 -4.99
N SER A 123 3.76 -2.33 -4.40
CA SER A 123 4.89 -2.66 -3.52
C SER A 123 5.09 -4.16 -3.39
N ILE A 124 6.34 -4.56 -3.25
CA ILE A 124 6.75 -5.91 -2.88
C ILE A 124 7.87 -5.82 -1.84
N VAL A 125 7.70 -6.53 -0.74
CA VAL A 125 8.66 -6.52 0.37
C VAL A 125 8.80 -7.93 0.94
N VAL A 126 10.05 -8.34 1.22
CA VAL A 126 10.37 -9.54 2.00
C VAL A 126 11.36 -9.15 3.10
N ASN A 127 11.09 -9.58 4.33
CA ASN A 127 11.96 -9.38 5.48
C ASN A 127 13.37 -9.93 5.17
N SER A 128 14.42 -9.18 5.55
CA SER A 128 15.81 -9.52 5.24
C SER A 128 16.22 -10.92 5.67
N THR A 129 15.70 -11.43 6.79
CA THR A 129 15.98 -12.79 7.29
C THR A 129 15.39 -13.90 6.40
N HIS A 130 14.50 -13.54 5.47
CA HIS A 130 13.82 -14.45 4.56
C HIS A 130 14.13 -14.17 3.09
N GLN A 131 14.96 -13.17 2.80
CA GLN A 131 15.43 -12.91 1.44
C GLN A 131 16.34 -14.04 0.93
N GLY A 132 16.46 -14.19 -0.39
CA GLY A 132 17.22 -15.27 -1.03
C GLY A 132 16.58 -16.66 -0.95
N LYS A 133 15.36 -16.79 -0.41
CA LYS A 133 14.64 -18.07 -0.25
C LYS A 133 13.46 -18.23 -1.22
N GLY A 134 13.39 -17.43 -2.30
CA GLY A 134 12.35 -17.51 -3.32
C GLY A 134 11.02 -16.85 -2.97
N TYR A 135 10.86 -16.27 -1.76
CA TYR A 135 9.57 -15.67 -1.34
C TYR A 135 9.15 -14.49 -2.22
N ALA A 136 10.08 -13.66 -2.68
CA ALA A 136 9.75 -12.54 -3.55
C ALA A 136 9.22 -13.01 -4.92
N GLU A 137 9.86 -14.02 -5.50
CA GLU A 137 9.42 -14.66 -6.74
C GLU A 137 8.03 -15.28 -6.59
N LYS A 138 7.80 -16.05 -5.52
CA LYS A 138 6.49 -16.64 -5.19
C LYS A 138 5.39 -15.58 -5.11
N LEU A 139 5.64 -14.48 -4.40
CA LEU A 139 4.71 -13.37 -4.27
C LEU A 139 4.44 -12.70 -5.62
N PHE A 140 5.47 -12.47 -6.42
CA PHE A 140 5.34 -11.84 -7.74
C PHE A 140 4.55 -12.73 -8.72
N VAL A 141 4.84 -14.04 -8.75
CA VAL A 141 4.09 -14.99 -9.58
C VAL A 141 2.61 -15.00 -9.18
N ALA A 142 2.29 -15.06 -7.88
CA ALA A 142 0.92 -15.02 -7.39
C ALA A 142 0.20 -13.71 -7.79
N LEU A 143 0.90 -12.56 -7.79
CA LEU A 143 0.36 -11.30 -8.30
C LEU A 143 0.03 -11.38 -9.79
N CYS A 144 0.96 -11.91 -10.59
CA CYS A 144 0.76 -12.05 -12.04
C CYS A 144 -0.40 -12.98 -12.37
N GLU A 145 -0.58 -14.07 -11.61
CA GLU A 145 -1.69 -15.00 -11.79
C GLU A 145 -3.04 -14.36 -11.48
N HIS A 146 -3.09 -13.47 -10.51
CA HIS A 146 -4.32 -12.75 -10.17
C HIS A 146 -4.80 -11.81 -11.28
N PHE A 147 -3.86 -11.23 -12.04
CA PHE A 147 -4.17 -10.25 -13.10
C PHE A 147 -4.26 -10.87 -14.52
N LYS A 148 -4.17 -12.19 -14.65
CA LYS A 148 -4.45 -12.89 -15.91
C LYS A 148 -5.95 -13.02 -16.16
#